data_4045fbd53c52ac5601537a31da0b6766
#
_entry.id   4045fbd53c52ac5601537a31da0b6766
#
_cell.length_a   1.000
_cell.length_b   1.000
_cell.length_c   1.000
_cell.angle_alpha   90.00
_cell.angle_beta   90.00
_cell.angle_gamma   90.00
#
_symmetry.space_group_name_H-M   'P 1'
#
loop_
_entity.id
_entity.type
_entity.pdbx_description
1 polymer ?
#
loop_
_entity_poly.entity_id
_entity_poly.type
_entity_poly.pdbx_seq_one_letter_code
_entity_poly.pdbx_strand_id
1 'polypeptide(L)'
;MTGYGKTVVAYKGKKINVEIKSLNSKQLDLNTRIAPLYREKEMEIRQLIADKLLRGKVEFSLWIEKDATTEAAPVNTALMQSYYNQLHAFAEQNKMEGIDWMMTLTRMPDVLTKTEVEVLEEEEWQVARQGVCDAVQHLVDFRTQEGAALEKKFGEKIDNIEQLMASIEPYEKSRVEKIRSRIVEGLKQIPEAEYDKNRLEQELIYYIEKLDISEEKQRLANHLKYFRETMADQPGQGKKLGFIAQEMGREINTTGSKSNQAEMQNIVVKMKDELEQIKEQVLNAL
;
A
#
# COMPACT_ATOMS: atom_id res chain seq x y z
N MET A 1 2.23 -0.41 -0.73
CA MET A 1 1.67 -0.81 -2.05
C MET A 1 0.55 -1.81 -1.84
N THR A 2 -0.48 -1.76 -2.66
CA THR A 2 -1.47 -2.81 -2.83
C THR A 2 -0.86 -3.94 -3.69
N GLY A 3 -1.51 -5.07 -3.78
CA GLY A 3 -1.04 -6.17 -4.62
C GLY A 3 -2.04 -7.31 -4.66
N TYR A 4 -2.00 -8.08 -5.72
CA TYR A 4 -2.86 -9.23 -5.94
C TYR A 4 -2.08 -10.34 -6.65
N GLY A 5 -2.27 -11.57 -6.19
CA GLY A 5 -1.75 -12.76 -6.83
C GLY A 5 -2.77 -13.89 -6.75
N LYS A 6 -2.90 -14.64 -7.82
CA LYS A 6 -3.78 -15.82 -7.88
C LYS A 6 -3.11 -16.90 -8.68
N THR A 7 -3.27 -18.14 -8.22
CA THR A 7 -2.83 -19.35 -8.94
C THR A 7 -3.86 -20.43 -8.74
N VAL A 8 -4.04 -21.26 -9.74
CA VAL A 8 -4.89 -22.44 -9.69
C VAL A 8 -4.04 -23.62 -10.16
N VAL A 9 -3.85 -24.59 -9.30
CA VAL A 9 -3.13 -25.83 -9.63
C VAL A 9 -4.07 -27.01 -9.53
N ALA A 10 -3.87 -28.01 -10.38
CA ALA A 10 -4.70 -29.22 -10.42
C ALA A 10 -3.93 -30.41 -9.85
N TYR A 11 -4.59 -31.22 -9.04
CA TYR A 11 -4.08 -32.46 -8.53
C TYR A 11 -5.18 -33.52 -8.43
N LYS A 12 -5.04 -34.65 -9.10
CA LYS A 12 -5.98 -35.82 -9.05
C LYS A 12 -7.47 -35.42 -9.10
N GLY A 13 -7.88 -34.54 -10.06
CA GLY A 13 -9.28 -34.09 -10.21
C GLY A 13 -9.75 -33.04 -9.19
N LYS A 14 -8.84 -32.52 -8.36
CA LYS A 14 -9.06 -31.37 -7.48
C LYS A 14 -8.41 -30.14 -8.09
N LYS A 15 -9.05 -28.98 -8.02
CA LYS A 15 -8.48 -27.65 -8.30
C LYS A 15 -8.16 -26.98 -6.99
N ILE A 16 -6.88 -26.73 -6.76
CA ILE A 16 -6.38 -26.03 -5.57
C ILE A 16 -6.23 -24.56 -5.99
N ASN A 17 -7.06 -23.73 -5.40
CA ASN A 17 -7.06 -22.28 -5.65
C ASN A 17 -6.26 -21.59 -4.56
N VAL A 18 -5.31 -20.78 -4.96
CA VAL A 18 -4.50 -19.92 -4.06
C VAL A 18 -4.72 -18.47 -4.45
N GLU A 19 -5.13 -17.66 -3.51
CA GLU A 19 -5.33 -16.22 -3.70
C GLU A 19 -4.64 -15.45 -2.57
N ILE A 20 -3.92 -14.41 -2.94
CA ILE A 20 -3.25 -13.52 -2.01
C ILE A 20 -3.54 -12.07 -2.38
N LYS A 21 -4.02 -11.30 -1.42
CA LYS A 21 -4.32 -9.87 -1.54
C LYS A 21 -3.51 -9.09 -0.52
N SER A 22 -3.05 -7.93 -0.89
CA SER A 22 -2.33 -7.07 0.01
C SER A 22 -2.79 -5.62 -0.09
N LEU A 23 -3.01 -5.01 1.08
CA LEU A 23 -3.25 -3.59 1.24
C LEU A 23 -2.04 -2.93 1.90
N ASN A 24 -1.95 -1.60 1.76
CA ASN A 24 -0.87 -0.85 2.38
C ASN A 24 -0.97 -0.90 3.92
N SER A 25 0.13 -1.23 4.59
CA SER A 25 0.27 -1.21 6.04
C SER A 25 1.72 -0.93 6.43
N LYS A 26 1.94 -0.45 7.66
CA LYS A 26 3.29 -0.17 8.19
C LYS A 26 4.07 -1.44 8.54
N GLN A 27 3.37 -2.50 8.90
CA GLN A 27 3.92 -3.81 9.27
C GLN A 27 3.25 -4.91 8.46
N LEU A 28 3.83 -6.10 8.47
CA LEU A 28 3.20 -7.28 7.89
C LEU A 28 2.12 -7.79 8.85
N ASP A 29 0.87 -7.72 8.40
CA ASP A 29 -0.29 -8.28 9.09
C ASP A 29 -0.90 -9.35 8.17
N LEU A 30 -0.74 -10.63 8.52
CA LEU A 30 -1.11 -11.77 7.68
C LEU A 30 -2.31 -12.49 8.26
N ASN A 31 -3.41 -12.42 7.54
CA ASN A 31 -4.62 -13.19 7.79
C ASN A 31 -4.74 -14.35 6.79
N THR A 32 -4.91 -15.57 7.29
CA THR A 32 -4.95 -16.79 6.49
C THR A 32 -6.30 -17.47 6.57
N ARG A 33 -6.85 -17.88 5.43
CA ARG A 33 -8.02 -18.74 5.29
C ARG A 33 -7.59 -19.98 4.51
N ILE A 34 -7.42 -21.08 5.22
CA ILE A 34 -6.85 -22.32 4.66
C ILE A 34 -7.86 -23.45 4.78
N ALA A 35 -8.08 -24.19 3.70
CA ALA A 35 -8.93 -25.37 3.71
C ALA A 35 -8.45 -26.39 4.79
N PRO A 36 -9.37 -27.09 5.48
CA PRO A 36 -9.03 -27.98 6.60
C PRO A 36 -7.91 -28.97 6.28
N LEU A 37 -7.86 -29.49 5.07
CA LEU A 37 -6.83 -30.43 4.60
C LEU A 37 -5.39 -29.88 4.71
N TYR A 38 -5.19 -28.56 4.46
CA TYR A 38 -3.86 -27.92 4.48
C TYR A 38 -3.57 -27.17 5.79
N ARG A 39 -4.43 -27.28 6.80
CA ARG A 39 -4.28 -26.51 8.05
C ARG A 39 -2.99 -26.84 8.81
N GLU A 40 -2.52 -28.09 8.73
CA GLU A 40 -1.23 -28.48 9.32
C GLU A 40 -0.02 -27.77 8.72
N LYS A 41 -0.13 -27.29 7.48
CA LYS A 41 0.93 -26.56 6.75
C LYS A 41 0.84 -25.03 6.91
N GLU A 42 -0.08 -24.53 7.74
CA GLU A 42 -0.31 -23.09 7.90
C GLU A 42 0.97 -22.33 8.30
N MET A 43 1.76 -22.87 9.22
CA MET A 43 2.98 -22.21 9.67
C MET A 43 4.04 -22.10 8.57
N GLU A 44 4.16 -23.13 7.73
CA GLU A 44 5.05 -23.11 6.57
C GLU A 44 4.60 -22.08 5.54
N ILE A 45 3.29 -22.02 5.27
CA ILE A 45 2.70 -21.00 4.37
C ILE A 45 2.98 -19.59 4.88
N ARG A 46 2.77 -19.34 6.18
CA ARG A 46 3.05 -18.05 6.81
C ARG A 46 4.51 -17.64 6.66
N GLN A 47 5.43 -18.58 6.84
CA GLN A 47 6.85 -18.33 6.68
C GLN A 47 7.20 -18.00 5.23
N LEU A 48 6.70 -18.77 4.23
CA LEU A 48 6.91 -18.50 2.81
C LEU A 48 6.45 -17.10 2.39
N ILE A 49 5.31 -16.67 2.94
CA ILE A 49 4.78 -15.32 2.67
C ILE A 49 5.64 -14.25 3.37
N ALA A 50 6.02 -14.46 4.63
CA ALA A 50 6.80 -13.50 5.40
C ALA A 50 8.21 -13.30 4.83
N ASP A 51 8.84 -14.33 4.28
CA ASP A 51 10.17 -14.26 3.67
C ASP A 51 10.19 -13.37 2.40
N LYS A 52 9.04 -13.22 1.73
CA LYS A 52 8.92 -12.46 0.48
C LYS A 52 8.30 -11.08 0.65
N LEU A 53 7.52 -10.87 1.72
CA LEU A 53 6.74 -9.64 1.91
C LEU A 53 7.22 -8.88 3.15
N LEU A 54 7.84 -7.72 2.95
CA LEU A 54 8.38 -6.87 4.02
C LEU A 54 7.28 -6.23 4.88
N ARG A 55 6.14 -5.84 4.29
CA ARG A 55 5.02 -5.17 4.95
C ARG A 55 3.72 -5.28 4.13
N GLY A 56 2.61 -4.98 4.77
CA GLY A 56 1.28 -4.97 4.16
C GLY A 56 0.27 -5.71 5.01
N LYS A 57 -1.01 -5.32 4.91
CA LYS A 57 -2.10 -6.14 5.42
C LYS A 57 -2.43 -7.16 4.34
N VAL A 58 -2.08 -8.42 4.58
CA VAL A 58 -2.15 -9.51 3.61
C VAL A 58 -3.28 -10.46 3.98
N GLU A 59 -4.17 -10.70 3.05
CA GLU A 59 -5.21 -11.73 3.12
C GLU A 59 -4.80 -12.87 2.17
N PHE A 60 -4.60 -14.05 2.74
CA PHE A 60 -4.26 -15.26 2.02
C PHE A 60 -5.40 -16.26 2.10
N SER A 61 -5.81 -16.84 0.98
CA SER A 61 -6.86 -17.86 0.91
C SER A 61 -6.40 -19.05 0.08
N LEU A 62 -6.56 -20.25 0.64
CA LEU A 62 -6.31 -21.52 -0.03
C LEU A 62 -7.53 -22.41 0.12
N TRP A 63 -8.18 -22.75 -1.00
CA TRP A 63 -9.36 -23.61 -1.01
C TRP A 63 -9.32 -24.61 -2.15
N ILE A 64 -10.10 -25.68 -1.99
CA ILE A 64 -10.19 -26.76 -2.96
C ILE A 64 -11.55 -26.69 -3.65
N GLU A 65 -11.55 -26.73 -4.96
CA GLU A 65 -12.72 -27.04 -5.76
C GLU A 65 -12.58 -28.47 -6.27
N LYS A 66 -13.52 -29.33 -5.92
CA LYS A 66 -13.62 -30.67 -6.51
C LYS A 66 -14.44 -30.55 -7.78
N ASP A 67 -14.00 -31.14 -8.86
CA ASP A 67 -14.86 -31.31 -10.02
C ASP A 67 -16.11 -32.06 -9.52
N ALA A 68 -17.30 -31.58 -9.90
CA ALA A 68 -18.55 -32.17 -9.49
C ALA A 68 -18.62 -33.63 -10.00
N THR A 69 -18.04 -34.52 -9.21
CA THR A 69 -18.29 -35.96 -9.43
C THR A 69 -19.72 -36.21 -9.03
N THR A 70 -20.47 -36.82 -9.94
CA THR A 70 -21.86 -37.23 -9.77
C THR A 70 -21.98 -38.40 -8.78
N GLU A 71 -21.00 -38.60 -7.90
CA GLU A 71 -21.03 -39.63 -6.88
C GLU A 71 -21.96 -39.22 -5.73
N ALA A 72 -22.95 -40.03 -5.49
CA ALA A 72 -23.85 -39.87 -4.35
C ALA A 72 -23.05 -39.89 -3.04
N ALA A 73 -23.48 -39.11 -2.06
CA ALA A 73 -22.88 -39.16 -0.74
C ALA A 73 -22.95 -40.61 -0.20
N PRO A 74 -21.87 -41.21 0.29
CA PRO A 74 -21.91 -42.56 0.83
C PRO A 74 -22.81 -42.59 2.07
N VAL A 75 -23.55 -43.67 2.20
CA VAL A 75 -24.44 -43.90 3.35
C VAL A 75 -23.64 -44.56 4.47
N ASN A 76 -23.62 -43.97 5.65
CA ASN A 76 -23.05 -44.62 6.84
C ASN A 76 -23.99 -45.70 7.35
N THR A 77 -23.89 -46.92 6.77
CA THR A 77 -24.79 -48.04 7.09
C THR A 77 -24.66 -48.51 8.53
N ALA A 78 -23.48 -48.43 9.16
CA ALA A 78 -23.29 -48.80 10.55
C ALA A 78 -24.05 -47.86 11.51
N LEU A 79 -23.98 -46.55 11.27
CA LEU A 79 -24.70 -45.54 12.03
C LEU A 79 -26.22 -45.65 11.77
N MET A 80 -26.62 -45.89 10.53
CA MET A 80 -28.01 -46.10 10.13
C MET A 80 -28.60 -47.31 10.84
N GLN A 81 -27.86 -48.41 10.96
CA GLN A 81 -28.28 -49.59 11.68
C GLN A 81 -28.41 -49.32 13.19
N SER A 82 -27.51 -48.54 13.78
CA SER A 82 -27.58 -48.16 15.18
C SER A 82 -28.84 -47.33 15.48
N TYR A 83 -29.16 -46.35 14.65
CA TYR A 83 -30.37 -45.55 14.76
C TYR A 83 -31.61 -46.42 14.57
N TYR A 84 -31.61 -47.33 13.60
CA TYR A 84 -32.73 -48.25 13.41
C TYR A 84 -33.02 -49.06 14.66
N ASN A 85 -32.02 -49.71 15.26
CA ASN A 85 -32.19 -50.52 16.44
C ASN A 85 -32.81 -49.76 17.61
N GLN A 86 -32.32 -48.52 17.86
CA GLN A 86 -32.82 -47.67 18.96
C GLN A 86 -34.27 -47.22 18.71
N LEU A 87 -34.54 -46.72 17.49
CA LEU A 87 -35.87 -46.20 17.14
C LEU A 87 -36.91 -47.31 17.02
N HIS A 88 -36.52 -48.49 16.53
CA HIS A 88 -37.39 -49.65 16.41
C HIS A 88 -37.80 -50.18 17.80
N ALA A 89 -36.86 -50.32 18.74
CA ALA A 89 -37.17 -50.70 20.11
C ALA A 89 -38.11 -49.70 20.79
N PHE A 90 -37.93 -48.41 20.56
CA PHE A 90 -38.85 -47.39 21.09
C PHE A 90 -40.25 -47.48 20.46
N ALA A 91 -40.30 -47.68 19.12
CA ALA A 91 -41.60 -47.84 18.42
C ALA A 91 -42.38 -49.06 18.87
N GLU A 92 -41.73 -50.22 19.09
CA GLU A 92 -42.32 -51.39 19.61
C GLU A 92 -42.93 -51.21 21.04
N GLN A 93 -42.15 -50.60 21.93
CA GLN A 93 -42.56 -50.28 23.29
C GLN A 93 -43.82 -49.37 23.32
N ASN A 94 -43.93 -48.45 22.37
CA ASN A 94 -45.03 -47.49 22.32
C ASN A 94 -46.11 -47.84 21.29
N LYS A 95 -46.09 -49.06 20.71
CA LYS A 95 -47.03 -49.55 19.71
C LYS A 95 -47.28 -48.63 18.55
N MET A 96 -46.14 -48.00 18.01
CA MET A 96 -46.21 -47.15 16.87
C MET A 96 -46.16 -47.98 15.58
N GLU A 97 -47.14 -47.79 14.70
CA GLU A 97 -47.26 -48.50 13.43
C GLU A 97 -47.12 -47.52 12.23
N GLY A 98 -46.85 -48.06 11.08
CA GLY A 98 -46.85 -47.27 9.82
C GLY A 98 -45.63 -46.34 9.62
N ILE A 99 -44.50 -46.62 10.26
CA ILE A 99 -43.29 -45.80 10.19
C ILE A 99 -42.52 -46.13 8.89
N ASP A 100 -42.27 -45.12 8.06
CA ASP A 100 -41.30 -45.21 6.96
C ASP A 100 -39.86 -45.08 7.50
N TRP A 101 -39.28 -46.25 7.78
CA TRP A 101 -37.92 -46.34 8.33
C TRP A 101 -36.86 -45.78 7.38
N MET A 102 -37.01 -46.00 6.07
CA MET A 102 -36.01 -45.51 5.14
C MET A 102 -35.96 -43.98 5.08
N MET A 103 -37.15 -43.36 5.02
CA MET A 103 -37.26 -41.90 5.05
C MET A 103 -36.78 -41.32 6.37
N THR A 104 -37.11 -41.97 7.50
CA THR A 104 -36.70 -41.50 8.83
C THR A 104 -35.17 -41.59 8.99
N LEU A 105 -34.57 -42.73 8.66
CA LEU A 105 -33.15 -42.98 8.88
C LEU A 105 -32.26 -42.14 7.95
N THR A 106 -32.67 -41.88 6.71
CA THR A 106 -31.89 -41.01 5.80
C THR A 106 -31.88 -39.56 6.22
N ARG A 107 -32.77 -39.12 7.10
CA ARG A 107 -32.82 -37.76 7.67
C ARG A 107 -32.09 -37.62 9.01
N MET A 108 -31.61 -38.76 9.57
CA MET A 108 -30.87 -38.73 10.84
C MET A 108 -29.48 -38.07 10.61
N PRO A 109 -28.97 -37.37 11.63
CA PRO A 109 -27.65 -36.74 11.56
C PRO A 109 -26.58 -37.77 11.19
N ASP A 110 -25.63 -37.32 10.36
CA ASP A 110 -24.42 -38.04 9.96
C ASP A 110 -24.60 -39.37 9.20
N VAL A 111 -25.86 -39.72 8.83
CA VAL A 111 -26.15 -40.92 8.00
C VAL A 111 -25.70 -40.72 6.55
N LEU A 112 -25.83 -39.51 6.01
CA LEU A 112 -25.42 -39.13 4.65
C LEU A 112 -24.15 -38.24 4.63
N THR A 113 -23.29 -38.35 5.61
CA THR A 113 -22.09 -37.54 5.72
C THR A 113 -20.87 -38.26 5.12
N LYS A 114 -20.04 -37.52 4.42
CA LYS A 114 -18.73 -38.02 3.98
C LYS A 114 -17.84 -38.22 5.19
N THR A 115 -17.61 -39.45 5.60
CA THR A 115 -16.78 -39.82 6.77
C THR A 115 -15.29 -39.97 6.38
N GLU A 116 -14.88 -39.63 5.17
CA GLU A 116 -13.47 -39.72 4.80
C GLU A 116 -12.75 -38.51 5.38
N VAL A 117 -11.95 -38.74 6.41
CA VAL A 117 -10.89 -37.82 6.81
C VAL A 117 -9.85 -37.86 5.69
N GLU A 118 -9.90 -36.88 4.78
CA GLU A 118 -8.88 -36.73 3.75
C GLU A 118 -7.54 -36.47 4.44
N VAL A 119 -6.57 -37.35 4.23
CA VAL A 119 -5.19 -37.18 4.69
C VAL A 119 -4.42 -36.48 3.57
N LEU A 120 -3.66 -35.44 3.93
CA LEU A 120 -2.85 -34.71 2.99
C LEU A 120 -1.69 -35.60 2.50
N GLU A 121 -1.68 -35.90 1.20
CA GLU A 121 -0.55 -36.58 0.57
C GLU A 121 0.62 -35.60 0.38
N GLU A 122 1.85 -36.06 0.59
CA GLU A 122 3.02 -35.19 0.43
C GLU A 122 3.16 -34.64 -1.01
N GLU A 123 2.80 -35.45 -2.00
CA GLU A 123 2.78 -34.99 -3.41
C GLU A 123 1.76 -33.89 -3.64
N GLU A 124 0.56 -33.99 -3.05
CA GLU A 124 -0.48 -32.96 -3.11
C GLU A 124 0.02 -31.66 -2.45
N TRP A 125 0.71 -31.81 -1.31
CA TRP A 125 1.31 -30.66 -0.65
C TRP A 125 2.36 -29.97 -1.51
N GLN A 126 3.26 -30.69 -2.17
CA GLN A 126 4.28 -30.08 -3.04
C GLN A 126 3.66 -29.29 -4.20
N VAL A 127 2.58 -29.80 -4.80
CA VAL A 127 1.82 -29.06 -5.82
C VAL A 127 1.15 -27.82 -5.26
N ALA A 128 0.50 -27.93 -4.09
CA ALA A 128 -0.11 -26.79 -3.42
C ALA A 128 0.93 -25.73 -3.02
N ARG A 129 2.07 -26.16 -2.47
CA ARG A 129 3.20 -25.31 -2.09
C ARG A 129 3.75 -24.53 -3.29
N GLN A 130 3.90 -25.17 -4.44
CA GLN A 130 4.29 -24.46 -5.66
C GLN A 130 3.25 -23.41 -6.05
N GLY A 131 1.95 -23.73 -5.97
CA GLY A 131 0.87 -22.79 -6.20
C GLY A 131 0.91 -21.57 -5.25
N VAL A 132 1.28 -21.79 -3.98
CA VAL A 132 1.50 -20.69 -3.00
C VAL A 132 2.67 -19.81 -3.44
N CYS A 133 3.81 -20.42 -3.82
CA CYS A 133 4.98 -19.68 -4.28
C CYS A 133 4.65 -18.83 -5.52
N ASP A 134 3.93 -19.39 -6.48
CA ASP A 134 3.54 -18.71 -7.71
C ASP A 134 2.59 -17.53 -7.42
N ALA A 135 1.59 -17.72 -6.55
CA ALA A 135 0.66 -16.66 -6.16
C ALA A 135 1.40 -15.50 -5.45
N VAL A 136 2.35 -15.82 -4.57
CA VAL A 136 3.20 -14.82 -3.90
C VAL A 136 4.07 -14.09 -4.92
N GLN A 137 4.65 -14.82 -5.89
CA GLN A 137 5.46 -14.20 -6.94
C GLN A 137 4.63 -13.24 -7.80
N HIS A 138 3.42 -13.62 -8.22
CA HIS A 138 2.51 -12.74 -8.96
C HIS A 138 2.22 -11.43 -8.19
N LEU A 139 2.04 -11.51 -6.86
CA LEU A 139 1.86 -10.33 -6.03
C LEU A 139 3.12 -9.46 -5.99
N VAL A 140 4.31 -10.06 -5.89
CA VAL A 140 5.60 -9.35 -5.93
C VAL A 140 5.80 -8.67 -7.26
N ASP A 141 5.51 -9.36 -8.37
CA ASP A 141 5.63 -8.81 -9.73
C ASP A 141 4.69 -7.62 -9.94
N PHE A 142 3.45 -7.73 -9.45
CA PHE A 142 2.51 -6.62 -9.46
C PHE A 142 3.04 -5.40 -8.71
N ARG A 143 3.58 -5.61 -7.50
CA ARG A 143 4.18 -4.53 -6.70
C ARG A 143 5.40 -3.90 -7.39
N THR A 144 6.21 -4.71 -8.07
CA THR A 144 7.37 -4.22 -8.82
C THR A 144 6.95 -3.31 -9.97
N GLN A 145 5.89 -3.69 -10.71
CA GLN A 145 5.34 -2.86 -11.79
C GLN A 145 4.75 -1.54 -11.25
N GLU A 146 3.97 -1.59 -10.16
CA GLU A 146 3.48 -0.37 -9.50
C GLU A 146 4.63 0.52 -9.00
N GLY A 147 5.68 -0.09 -8.44
CA GLY A 147 6.87 0.61 -7.97
C GLY A 147 7.59 1.37 -9.08
N ALA A 148 7.81 0.74 -10.22
CA ALA A 148 8.43 1.37 -11.38
C ALA A 148 7.58 2.54 -11.93
N ALA A 149 6.25 2.41 -11.92
CA ALA A 149 5.36 3.49 -12.32
C ALA A 149 5.40 4.68 -11.34
N LEU A 150 5.52 4.40 -10.02
CA LEU A 150 5.67 5.44 -8.99
C LEU A 150 7.03 6.14 -9.09
N GLU A 151 8.10 5.40 -9.30
CA GLU A 151 9.46 5.95 -9.48
C GLU A 151 9.50 6.95 -10.63
N LYS A 152 8.92 6.60 -11.78
CA LYS A 152 8.81 7.51 -12.93
C LYS A 152 8.04 8.77 -12.56
N LYS A 153 6.88 8.64 -11.90
CA LYS A 153 6.07 9.80 -11.47
C LYS A 153 6.84 10.69 -10.50
N PHE A 154 7.54 10.11 -9.54
CA PHE A 154 8.35 10.90 -8.61
C PHE A 154 9.49 11.64 -9.34
N GLY A 155 10.16 10.98 -10.29
CA GLY A 155 11.16 11.62 -11.13
C GLY A 155 10.60 12.85 -11.84
N GLU A 156 9.47 12.72 -12.53
CA GLU A 156 8.78 13.83 -13.22
C GLU A 156 8.45 15.00 -12.25
N LYS A 157 7.94 14.69 -11.05
CA LYS A 157 7.58 15.70 -10.05
C LYS A 157 8.81 16.43 -9.48
N ILE A 158 9.89 15.70 -9.22
CA ILE A 158 11.17 16.25 -8.77
C ILE A 158 11.75 17.17 -9.84
N ASP A 159 11.71 16.76 -11.12
CA ASP A 159 12.18 17.57 -12.25
C ASP A 159 11.36 18.86 -12.40
N ASN A 160 10.03 18.78 -12.22
CA ASN A 160 9.15 19.94 -12.23
C ASN A 160 9.49 20.93 -11.11
N ILE A 161 9.71 20.45 -9.88
CA ILE A 161 10.11 21.31 -8.76
C ILE A 161 11.45 22.00 -9.05
N GLU A 162 12.40 21.29 -9.59
CA GLU A 162 13.72 21.83 -9.96
C GLU A 162 13.61 22.92 -11.03
N GLN A 163 12.82 22.70 -12.08
CA GLN A 163 12.55 23.69 -13.13
C GLN A 163 11.81 24.92 -12.57
N LEU A 164 10.81 24.72 -11.72
CA LEU A 164 10.10 25.81 -11.06
C LEU A 164 11.03 26.62 -10.17
N MET A 165 11.92 25.98 -9.40
CA MET A 165 12.92 26.65 -8.59
C MET A 165 13.87 27.50 -9.46
N ALA A 166 14.36 26.97 -10.58
CA ALA A 166 15.18 27.71 -11.51
C ALA A 166 14.47 28.93 -12.12
N SER A 167 13.14 28.85 -12.33
CA SER A 167 12.33 29.93 -12.87
C SER A 167 12.16 31.13 -11.92
N ILE A 168 12.58 31.03 -10.66
CA ILE A 168 12.56 32.13 -9.67
C ILE A 168 13.68 33.16 -9.95
N GLU A 169 14.80 32.74 -10.51
CA GLU A 169 16.01 33.57 -10.65
C GLU A 169 15.78 34.97 -11.31
N PRO A 170 15.01 35.12 -12.40
CA PRO A 170 14.77 36.44 -13.00
C PRO A 170 14.06 37.40 -12.06
N TYR A 171 13.20 36.89 -11.17
CA TYR A 171 12.44 37.71 -10.21
C TYR A 171 13.31 38.13 -9.02
N GLU A 172 14.28 37.32 -8.61
CA GLU A 172 15.26 37.68 -7.58
C GLU A 172 16.07 38.90 -7.97
N LYS A 173 16.61 38.91 -9.19
CA LYS A 173 17.45 40.00 -9.69
C LYS A 173 16.70 41.33 -9.73
N SER A 174 15.41 41.34 -10.11
CA SER A 174 14.61 42.56 -10.19
C SER A 174 14.09 43.05 -8.83
N ARG A 175 14.12 42.19 -7.80
CA ARG A 175 13.50 42.44 -6.48
C ARG A 175 14.13 43.60 -5.73
N VAL A 176 15.46 43.68 -5.72
CA VAL A 176 16.22 44.72 -5.02
C VAL A 176 15.88 46.12 -5.58
N GLU A 177 15.82 46.22 -6.90
CA GLU A 177 15.47 47.47 -7.59
C GLU A 177 14.01 47.89 -7.29
N LYS A 178 13.07 46.94 -7.30
CA LYS A 178 11.67 47.20 -6.96
C LYS A 178 11.50 47.65 -5.51
N ILE A 179 12.23 47.04 -4.57
CA ILE A 179 12.20 47.46 -3.15
C ILE A 179 12.75 48.86 -2.99
N ARG A 180 13.90 49.14 -3.61
CA ARG A 180 14.52 50.48 -3.58
C ARG A 180 13.59 51.55 -4.14
N SER A 181 13.01 51.29 -5.32
CA SER A 181 12.07 52.24 -5.94
C SER A 181 10.84 52.50 -5.04
N ARG A 182 10.26 51.44 -4.49
CA ARG A 182 9.10 51.56 -3.58
C ARG A 182 9.42 52.36 -2.32
N ILE A 183 10.56 52.15 -1.70
CA ILE A 183 10.98 52.93 -0.52
C ILE A 183 11.22 54.39 -0.88
N VAL A 184 11.92 54.67 -1.96
CA VAL A 184 12.17 56.03 -2.43
C VAL A 184 10.88 56.76 -2.81
N GLU A 185 9.96 56.09 -3.50
CA GLU A 185 8.62 56.67 -3.79
C GLU A 185 7.80 56.96 -2.55
N GLY A 186 7.84 56.08 -1.58
CA GLY A 186 7.18 56.28 -0.29
C GLY A 186 7.75 57.48 0.48
N LEU A 187 9.08 57.65 0.45
CA LEU A 187 9.76 58.81 1.05
C LEU A 187 9.41 60.17 0.35
N LYS A 188 9.23 60.15 -0.97
CA LYS A 188 8.80 61.36 -1.71
C LYS A 188 7.39 61.83 -1.37
N GLN A 189 6.54 61.01 -0.80
CA GLN A 189 5.16 61.35 -0.39
C GLN A 189 5.14 62.07 0.96
N ILE A 190 6.25 62.11 1.69
CA ILE A 190 6.35 62.80 2.98
C ILE A 190 6.97 64.19 2.72
N PRO A 191 6.24 65.30 2.78
CA PRO A 191 6.76 66.63 2.65
C PRO A 191 7.76 66.90 3.79
N GLU A 192 8.93 67.48 3.48
CA GLU A 192 9.97 67.88 4.44
C GLU A 192 10.88 66.78 5.02
N ALA A 193 10.85 65.58 4.54
CA ALA A 193 11.79 64.56 4.97
C ALA A 193 13.14 64.68 4.27
N GLU A 194 14.10 65.40 4.87
CA GLU A 194 15.52 65.10 4.64
C GLU A 194 15.79 63.72 5.21
N TYR A 195 15.82 62.70 4.33
CA TYR A 195 16.19 61.33 4.76
C TYR A 195 17.67 61.15 4.75
N ASP A 196 18.22 60.52 5.78
CA ASP A 196 19.61 60.09 5.83
C ASP A 196 19.83 58.95 4.84
N LYS A 197 20.70 59.20 3.82
CA LYS A 197 21.03 58.20 2.82
C LYS A 197 21.70 56.96 3.40
N ASN A 198 22.53 57.14 4.44
CA ASN A 198 23.19 56.01 5.09
C ASN A 198 22.18 55.09 5.78
N ARG A 199 21.16 55.66 6.40
CA ARG A 199 20.07 54.91 7.05
C ARG A 199 19.20 54.18 6.02
N LEU A 200 18.94 54.82 4.87
CA LEU A 200 18.26 54.15 3.74
C LEU A 200 19.02 52.95 3.24
N GLU A 201 20.36 53.06 3.09
CA GLU A 201 21.19 51.96 2.65
C GLU A 201 21.24 50.81 3.67
N GLN A 202 21.32 51.10 4.96
CA GLN A 202 21.22 50.09 6.04
C GLN A 202 19.88 49.34 6.03
N GLU A 203 18.76 50.06 5.89
CA GLU A 203 17.44 49.43 5.78
C GLU A 203 17.33 48.56 4.51
N LEU A 204 17.90 49.02 3.37
CA LEU A 204 17.93 48.22 2.15
C LEU A 204 18.72 46.90 2.33
N ILE A 205 19.91 46.99 2.96
CA ILE A 205 20.72 45.80 3.27
C ILE A 205 19.92 44.83 4.15
N TYR A 206 19.27 45.35 5.22
CA TYR A 206 18.42 44.52 6.09
C TYR A 206 17.30 43.84 5.33
N TYR A 207 16.60 44.51 4.40
CA TYR A 207 15.56 43.90 3.59
C TYR A 207 16.12 42.90 2.59
N ILE A 208 17.28 43.13 2.00
CA ILE A 208 17.95 42.21 1.09
C ILE A 208 18.28 40.90 1.81
N GLU A 209 18.91 40.99 2.99
CA GLU A 209 19.26 39.83 3.80
C GLU A 209 18.01 39.08 4.29
N LYS A 210 16.99 39.80 4.79
CA LYS A 210 15.73 39.21 5.28
C LYS A 210 14.97 38.46 4.20
N LEU A 211 15.07 38.89 2.95
CA LEU A 211 14.37 38.28 1.81
C LEU A 211 15.26 37.36 0.99
N ASP A 212 16.52 37.18 1.36
CA ASP A 212 17.41 36.24 0.67
C ASP A 212 16.88 34.81 0.79
N ILE A 213 16.86 34.11 -0.35
CA ILE A 213 16.41 32.71 -0.48
C ILE A 213 17.52 31.79 -1.00
N SER A 214 18.75 32.25 -1.01
CA SER A 214 19.89 31.51 -1.55
C SER A 214 20.12 30.22 -0.76
N GLU A 215 19.97 30.27 0.56
CA GLU A 215 20.11 29.10 1.43
C GLU A 215 19.00 28.07 1.18
N GLU A 216 17.73 28.53 1.09
CA GLU A 216 16.58 27.65 0.82
C GLU A 216 16.71 26.96 -0.54
N LYS A 217 17.17 27.68 -1.57
CA LYS A 217 17.44 27.12 -2.90
C LYS A 217 18.51 26.04 -2.84
N GLN A 218 19.61 26.30 -2.14
CA GLN A 218 20.70 25.34 -2.00
C GLN A 218 20.25 24.09 -1.23
N ARG A 219 19.52 24.27 -0.13
CA ARG A 219 18.97 23.16 0.66
C ARG A 219 17.96 22.36 -0.14
N LEU A 220 17.03 23.03 -0.84
CA LEU A 220 16.05 22.36 -1.68
C LEU A 220 16.75 21.55 -2.78
N ALA A 221 17.74 22.09 -3.46
CA ALA A 221 18.53 21.36 -4.47
C ALA A 221 19.19 20.10 -3.89
N ASN A 222 19.77 20.21 -2.68
CA ASN A 222 20.34 19.06 -1.98
C ASN A 222 19.29 18.01 -1.63
N HIS A 223 18.10 18.41 -1.17
CA HIS A 223 17.01 17.48 -0.87
C HIS A 223 16.45 16.81 -2.12
N LEU A 224 16.32 17.53 -3.25
CA LEU A 224 15.91 16.96 -4.53
C LEU A 224 16.89 15.88 -5.00
N LYS A 225 18.20 16.18 -4.94
CA LYS A 225 19.26 15.21 -5.24
C LYS A 225 19.20 13.99 -4.33
N TYR A 226 19.09 14.21 -3.02
CA TYR A 226 19.04 13.14 -2.04
C TYR A 226 17.78 12.27 -2.18
N PHE A 227 16.67 12.85 -2.60
CA PHE A 227 15.45 12.10 -2.91
C PHE A 227 15.67 11.16 -4.10
N ARG A 228 16.30 11.62 -5.20
CA ARG A 228 16.66 10.78 -6.35
C ARG A 228 17.61 9.64 -5.96
N GLU A 229 18.66 9.94 -5.21
CA GLU A 229 19.60 8.93 -4.70
C GLU A 229 18.90 7.88 -3.84
N THR A 230 18.00 8.31 -2.95
CA THR A 230 17.25 7.41 -2.07
C THR A 230 16.26 6.54 -2.85
N MET A 231 15.66 7.05 -3.96
CA MET A 231 14.82 6.22 -4.83
C MET A 231 15.59 5.10 -5.53
N ALA A 232 16.84 5.39 -5.91
CA ALA A 232 17.72 4.43 -6.60
C ALA A 232 18.41 3.44 -5.64
N ASP A 233 18.26 3.60 -4.33
CA ASP A 233 18.86 2.75 -3.30
C ASP A 233 18.03 1.46 -3.08
N GLN A 234 18.37 0.70 -2.04
CA GLN A 234 17.72 -0.57 -1.72
C GLN A 234 16.20 -0.42 -1.48
N PRO A 235 15.39 -1.47 -1.71
CA PRO A 235 13.95 -1.46 -1.42
C PRO A 235 13.63 -1.12 0.05
N GLY A 236 12.47 -0.54 0.30
CA GLY A 236 12.01 -0.23 1.66
C GLY A 236 12.23 1.21 2.11
N GLN A 237 12.64 2.12 1.21
CA GLN A 237 12.99 3.50 1.53
C GLN A 237 11.79 4.47 1.67
N GLY A 238 10.55 4.01 1.55
CA GLY A 238 9.36 4.89 1.56
C GLY A 238 9.28 5.82 2.77
N LYS A 239 9.70 5.38 3.97
CA LYS A 239 9.72 6.23 5.17
C LYS A 239 10.77 7.34 5.05
N LYS A 240 11.95 7.02 4.54
CA LYS A 240 13.06 7.97 4.33
C LYS A 240 12.68 9.01 3.27
N LEU A 241 12.09 8.57 2.15
CA LEU A 241 11.54 9.47 1.13
C LEU A 241 10.49 10.42 1.69
N GLY A 242 9.63 9.94 2.60
CA GLY A 242 8.65 10.76 3.31
C GLY A 242 9.29 11.86 4.14
N PHE A 243 10.37 11.58 4.86
CA PHE A 243 11.12 12.59 5.61
C PHE A 243 11.79 13.62 4.69
N ILE A 244 12.41 13.17 3.60
CA ILE A 244 13.03 14.09 2.62
C ILE A 244 11.96 15.02 2.04
N ALA A 245 10.78 14.49 1.66
CA ALA A 245 9.67 15.29 1.17
C ALA A 245 9.16 16.32 2.19
N GLN A 246 9.23 16.02 3.49
CA GLN A 246 8.92 17.01 4.54
C GLN A 246 9.94 18.14 4.59
N GLU A 247 11.24 17.83 4.51
CA GLU A 247 12.30 18.85 4.48
C GLU A 247 12.19 19.72 3.22
N MET A 248 11.94 19.12 2.04
CA MET A 248 11.64 19.89 0.82
C MET A 248 10.47 20.87 1.05
N GLY A 249 9.43 20.43 1.75
CA GLY A 249 8.29 21.28 2.09
C GLY A 249 8.65 22.46 2.99
N ARG A 250 9.58 22.28 3.91
CA ARG A 250 10.08 23.37 4.75
C ARG A 250 10.79 24.42 3.91
N GLU A 251 11.70 24.03 3.03
CA GLU A 251 12.44 24.96 2.17
C GLU A 251 11.49 25.71 1.20
N ILE A 252 10.53 25.02 0.60
CA ILE A 252 9.52 25.65 -0.26
C ILE A 252 8.64 26.63 0.52
N ASN A 253 8.25 26.30 1.76
CA ASN A 253 7.46 27.19 2.61
C ASN A 253 8.24 28.44 3.00
N THR A 254 9.52 28.29 3.37
CA THR A 254 10.39 29.42 3.72
C THR A 254 10.62 30.31 2.51
N THR A 255 10.87 29.72 1.34
CA THR A 255 10.94 30.47 0.06
C THR A 255 9.66 31.26 -0.18
N GLY A 256 8.49 30.67 0.06
CA GLY A 256 7.19 31.35 -0.05
C GLY A 256 7.03 32.51 0.91
N SER A 257 7.42 32.37 2.18
CA SER A 257 7.33 33.43 3.18
C SER A 257 8.27 34.61 2.89
N LYS A 258 9.41 34.36 2.26
CA LYS A 258 10.37 35.37 1.82
C LYS A 258 10.03 35.97 0.43
N SER A 259 9.07 35.37 -0.30
CA SER A 259 8.65 35.85 -1.63
C SER A 259 7.54 36.88 -1.51
N ASN A 260 7.82 38.13 -1.85
CA ASN A 260 6.88 39.25 -1.78
C ASN A 260 6.32 39.73 -3.13
N GLN A 261 6.58 38.95 -4.19
CA GLN A 261 6.08 39.21 -5.55
C GLN A 261 5.07 38.13 -5.94
N ALA A 262 4.00 38.53 -6.63
CA ALA A 262 2.92 37.62 -7.04
C ALA A 262 3.41 36.48 -7.94
N GLU A 263 4.35 36.78 -8.85
CA GLU A 263 4.94 35.81 -9.77
C GLU A 263 5.70 34.72 -8.99
N MET A 264 6.54 35.11 -8.02
CA MET A 264 7.27 34.17 -7.16
C MET A 264 6.30 33.34 -6.31
N GLN A 265 5.27 33.95 -5.75
CA GLN A 265 4.23 33.23 -5.00
C GLN A 265 3.53 32.18 -5.85
N ASN A 266 3.19 32.50 -7.11
CA ASN A 266 2.59 31.55 -8.05
C ASN A 266 3.52 30.36 -8.33
N ILE A 267 4.84 30.59 -8.45
CA ILE A 267 5.82 29.52 -8.63
C ILE A 267 5.87 28.64 -7.37
N VAL A 268 5.91 29.25 -6.19
CA VAL A 268 5.91 28.53 -4.91
C VAL A 268 4.66 27.66 -4.75
N VAL A 269 3.49 28.16 -5.14
CA VAL A 269 2.24 27.38 -5.10
C VAL A 269 2.36 26.17 -6.01
N LYS A 270 2.86 26.32 -7.23
CA LYS A 270 3.09 25.18 -8.14
C LYS A 270 4.07 24.17 -7.57
N MET A 271 5.17 24.61 -6.95
CA MET A 271 6.11 23.69 -6.28
C MET A 271 5.43 22.93 -5.13
N LYS A 272 4.56 23.59 -4.37
CA LYS A 272 3.78 22.92 -3.30
C LYS A 272 2.83 21.87 -3.85
N ASP A 273 2.15 22.15 -4.95
CA ASP A 273 1.23 21.20 -5.60
C ASP A 273 1.98 19.96 -6.09
N GLU A 274 3.15 20.12 -6.72
CA GLU A 274 3.99 18.99 -7.14
C GLU A 274 4.49 18.17 -5.94
N LEU A 275 4.90 18.84 -4.87
CA LEU A 275 5.37 18.17 -3.66
C LEU A 275 4.24 17.43 -2.92
N GLU A 276 3.04 17.98 -2.88
CA GLU A 276 1.91 17.33 -2.22
C GLU A 276 1.54 16.03 -2.91
N GLN A 277 1.60 15.99 -4.25
CA GLN A 277 1.39 14.75 -5.00
C GLN A 277 2.47 13.70 -4.69
N ILE A 278 3.72 14.11 -4.43
CA ILE A 278 4.76 13.20 -3.94
C ILE A 278 4.39 12.66 -2.55
N LYS A 279 4.01 13.53 -1.61
CA LYS A 279 3.68 13.14 -0.22
C LYS A 279 2.50 12.19 -0.13
N GLU A 280 1.47 12.37 -0.96
CA GLU A 280 0.34 11.46 -1.03
C GLU A 280 0.75 10.04 -1.45
N GLN A 281 1.68 9.93 -2.39
CA GLN A 281 2.08 8.66 -2.97
C GLN A 281 3.26 8.00 -2.25
N VAL A 282 4.10 8.76 -1.56
CA VAL A 282 5.30 8.23 -0.90
C VAL A 282 4.99 7.19 0.17
N LEU A 283 3.81 7.26 0.77
CA LEU A 283 3.34 6.26 1.73
C LEU A 283 3.07 4.89 1.06
N ASN A 284 2.88 4.87 -0.26
CA ASN A 284 2.70 3.66 -1.06
C ASN A 284 4.03 3.08 -1.56
N ALA A 285 5.14 3.82 -1.51
CA ALA A 285 6.45 3.31 -1.88
C ALA A 285 6.94 2.27 -0.87
N LEU A 286 7.50 1.17 -1.38
CA LEU A 286 8.14 0.10 -0.58
C LEU A 286 9.64 0.34 -0.52
#